data_4da0fe653ad0398fc3649ec7807d4eba
#
_entry.id   4da0fe653ad0398fc3649ec7807d4eba
#
_cell.length_a   1.000
_cell.length_b   1.000
_cell.length_c   1.000
_cell.angle_alpha   90.00
_cell.angle_beta   90.00
_cell.angle_gamma   90.00
#
_symmetry.space_group_name_H-M   'P 1'
#
loop_
_entity.id
_entity.type
_entity.pdbx_description
1 polymer ?
#
loop_
_entity_poly.entity_id
_entity_poly.type
_entity_poly.pdbx_seq_one_letter_code
_entity_poly.pdbx_strand_id
1 'polypeptide(L)'
;MKELKAVETLGAVSVICSDKTGTLTQNRMTPQTAYVDGSLVDCSALTMEEPIHRRLIQTAILASDATTDEEKGTAVGDPTEVALIMIGDGMGIEERAYREQYPRLCELAFDSDRKLMSTLHVLDGGETVMLTKGALDVLLEHSTQLLTSEGVVELTDQRREQILAVNQELSSKGLRVLAFAYRDMPGATRLDFTN
;
A
#
# COMPACT_ATOMS: atom_id res chain seq x y z
N MET A 1 -14.06 -29.31 31.28
CA MET A 1 -13.03 -29.24 32.35
C MET A 1 -11.70 -29.07 31.64
N LYS A 2 -11.04 -27.91 31.80
CA LYS A 2 -9.66 -27.75 31.36
C LYS A 2 -8.79 -28.61 32.26
N GLU A 3 -8.01 -29.50 31.68
CA GLU A 3 -7.19 -30.44 32.44
C GLU A 3 -6.13 -29.69 33.25
N LEU A 4 -6.23 -29.75 34.57
CA LEU A 4 -5.26 -29.17 35.51
C LEU A 4 -3.81 -29.62 35.22
N LYS A 5 -3.62 -30.85 34.72
CA LYS A 5 -2.31 -31.38 34.33
C LYS A 5 -1.60 -30.57 33.23
N ALA A 6 -2.35 -29.99 32.29
CA ALA A 6 -1.77 -29.16 31.23
C ALA A 6 -1.20 -27.83 31.76
N VAL A 7 -1.82 -27.29 32.81
CA VAL A 7 -1.36 -26.05 33.45
C VAL A 7 -0.10 -26.27 34.29
N GLU A 8 -0.04 -27.43 34.97
CA GLU A 8 1.13 -27.83 35.78
C GLU A 8 2.37 -28.08 34.90
N THR A 9 2.19 -28.69 33.73
CA THR A 9 3.26 -28.92 32.76
C THR A 9 3.78 -27.58 32.19
N LEU A 10 2.91 -26.59 31.99
CA LEU A 10 3.30 -25.26 31.52
C LEU A 10 4.22 -24.53 32.51
N GLY A 11 4.06 -24.74 33.80
CA GLY A 11 4.92 -24.18 34.85
C GLY A 11 6.34 -24.77 34.93
N ALA A 12 6.59 -25.90 34.25
CA ALA A 12 7.85 -26.62 34.26
C ALA A 12 8.67 -26.49 32.96
N VAL A 13 8.19 -25.72 31.98
CA VAL A 13 8.93 -25.55 30.72
C VAL A 13 10.12 -24.59 30.90
N SER A 14 11.25 -24.96 30.32
CA SER A 14 12.49 -24.16 30.31
C SER A 14 12.64 -23.28 29.05
N VAL A 15 11.86 -23.53 28.01
CA VAL A 15 11.87 -22.81 26.75
C VAL A 15 10.45 -22.57 26.27
N ILE A 16 10.13 -21.32 25.93
CA ILE A 16 8.87 -20.92 25.33
C ILE A 16 9.16 -20.44 23.90
N CYS A 17 8.61 -21.13 22.91
CA CYS A 17 8.62 -20.70 21.53
C CYS A 17 7.26 -20.07 21.23
N SER A 18 7.26 -18.81 20.82
CA SER A 18 6.05 -18.08 20.45
C SER A 18 6.18 -17.58 19.01
N ASP A 19 5.13 -17.77 18.21
CA ASP A 19 5.03 -17.09 16.95
C ASP A 19 4.86 -15.58 17.19
N LYS A 20 5.55 -14.75 16.38
CA LYS A 20 5.47 -13.31 16.49
C LYS A 20 4.12 -12.79 15.99
N THR A 21 3.70 -13.26 14.81
CA THR A 21 2.57 -12.71 14.08
C THR A 21 1.24 -13.27 14.59
N GLY A 22 0.34 -12.40 15.03
CA GLY A 22 -0.96 -12.80 15.57
C GLY A 22 -0.93 -13.37 17.01
N THR A 23 0.26 -13.51 17.59
CA THR A 23 0.43 -13.97 19.00
C THR A 23 1.03 -12.85 19.85
N LEU A 24 2.20 -12.35 19.48
CA LEU A 24 2.84 -11.19 20.15
C LEU A 24 2.39 -9.87 19.54
N THR A 25 1.85 -9.88 18.34
CA THR A 25 1.26 -8.75 17.64
C THR A 25 -0.20 -9.03 17.29
N GLN A 26 -0.98 -7.98 17.07
CA GLN A 26 -2.39 -8.09 16.66
C GLN A 26 -2.57 -8.46 15.18
N ASN A 27 -1.48 -8.67 14.43
CA ASN A 27 -1.49 -8.83 12.96
C ASN A 27 -2.31 -7.73 12.25
N ARG A 28 -2.23 -6.51 12.76
CA ARG A 28 -2.94 -5.34 12.25
C ARG A 28 -1.93 -4.25 11.93
N MET A 29 -2.05 -3.68 10.74
CA MET A 29 -1.31 -2.50 10.33
C MET A 29 -2.21 -1.28 10.31
N THR A 30 -1.65 -0.12 10.62
CA THR A 30 -2.34 1.16 10.57
C THR A 30 -1.45 2.15 9.83
N PRO A 31 -1.95 2.80 8.77
CA PRO A 31 -1.20 3.85 8.09
C PRO A 31 -0.90 4.98 9.07
N GLN A 32 0.34 5.44 9.10
CA GLN A 32 0.78 6.51 10.00
C GLN A 32 1.01 7.79 9.20
N THR A 33 1.87 7.72 8.21
CA THR A 33 2.33 8.89 7.48
C THR A 33 2.56 8.56 6.01
N ALA A 34 2.35 9.53 5.15
CA ALA A 34 2.68 9.50 3.74
C ALA A 34 3.79 10.52 3.45
N TYR A 35 4.73 10.16 2.59
CA TYR A 35 5.71 11.12 2.05
C TYR A 35 5.23 11.57 0.69
N VAL A 36 4.79 12.80 0.60
CA VAL A 36 4.29 13.42 -0.62
C VAL A 36 4.88 14.82 -0.76
N ASP A 37 5.25 15.19 -1.98
CA ASP A 37 5.77 16.51 -2.31
C ASP A 37 6.92 16.99 -1.41
N GLY A 38 7.86 16.07 -1.11
CA GLY A 38 9.03 16.37 -0.28
C GLY A 38 8.75 16.46 1.23
N SER A 39 7.53 16.16 1.69
CA SER A 39 7.12 16.30 3.08
C SER A 39 6.44 15.06 3.62
N LEU A 40 6.59 14.82 4.94
CA LEU A 40 5.82 13.81 5.66
C LEU A 40 4.49 14.41 6.10
N VAL A 41 3.40 13.77 5.71
CA VAL A 41 2.02 14.15 6.01
C VAL A 41 1.36 13.01 6.77
N ASP A 42 0.63 13.30 7.84
CA ASP A 42 -0.21 12.31 8.51
C ASP A 42 -1.25 11.75 7.55
N CYS A 43 -1.48 10.44 7.55
CA CYS A 43 -2.45 9.84 6.64
C CYS A 43 -3.87 10.37 6.85
N SER A 44 -4.21 10.86 8.04
CA SER A 44 -5.51 11.51 8.33
C SER A 44 -5.66 12.91 7.70
N ALA A 45 -4.56 13.52 7.27
CA ALA A 45 -4.56 14.81 6.58
C ALA A 45 -4.57 14.70 5.04
N LEU A 46 -4.53 13.48 4.51
CA LEU A 46 -4.70 13.27 3.07
C LEU A 46 -6.13 13.63 2.64
N THR A 47 -6.29 14.13 1.43
CA THR A 47 -7.60 14.56 0.88
C THR A 47 -7.70 14.22 -0.61
N MET A 48 -8.92 13.98 -1.07
CA MET A 48 -9.20 13.76 -2.50
C MET A 48 -9.20 15.07 -3.33
N GLU A 49 -9.14 16.21 -2.71
CA GLU A 49 -9.10 17.51 -3.38
C GLU A 49 -7.73 17.79 -4.01
N GLU A 50 -6.67 17.40 -3.31
CA GLU A 50 -5.30 17.56 -3.79
C GLU A 50 -4.95 16.46 -4.81
N PRO A 51 -4.53 16.80 -6.04
CA PRO A 51 -4.26 15.81 -7.10
C PRO A 51 -3.22 14.76 -6.73
N ILE A 52 -2.16 15.15 -6.01
CA ILE A 52 -1.11 14.22 -5.58
C ILE A 52 -1.62 13.25 -4.51
N HIS A 53 -2.42 13.73 -3.55
CA HIS A 53 -3.05 12.87 -2.54
C HIS A 53 -4.06 11.93 -3.19
N ARG A 54 -4.87 12.44 -4.11
CA ARG A 54 -5.84 11.65 -4.88
C ARG A 54 -5.15 10.50 -5.60
N ARG A 55 -4.04 10.74 -6.31
CA ARG A 55 -3.31 9.70 -7.03
C ARG A 55 -2.75 8.63 -6.07
N LEU A 56 -2.25 9.02 -4.90
CA LEU A 56 -1.80 8.10 -3.87
C LEU A 56 -2.95 7.23 -3.36
N ILE A 57 -4.09 7.84 -2.99
CA ILE A 57 -5.27 7.15 -2.48
C ILE A 57 -5.85 6.21 -3.54
N GLN A 58 -5.98 6.65 -4.79
CA GLN A 58 -6.41 5.82 -5.92
C GLN A 58 -5.53 4.58 -6.05
N THR A 59 -4.21 4.76 -6.03
CA THR A 59 -3.27 3.63 -6.14
C THR A 59 -3.38 2.70 -4.94
N ALA A 60 -3.52 3.25 -3.73
CA ALA A 60 -3.68 2.46 -2.51
C ALA A 60 -4.92 1.55 -2.55
N ILE A 61 -6.06 2.06 -3.01
CA ILE A 61 -7.32 1.31 -3.08
C ILE A 61 -7.33 0.36 -4.28
N LEU A 62 -7.00 0.85 -5.48
CA LEU A 62 -7.21 0.13 -6.74
C LEU A 62 -6.15 -0.96 -6.97
N ALA A 63 -4.90 -0.74 -6.50
CA ALA A 63 -3.83 -1.74 -6.59
C ALA A 63 -3.77 -2.65 -5.35
N SER A 64 -4.90 -2.94 -4.72
CA SER A 64 -5.01 -3.83 -3.56
C SER A 64 -6.09 -4.89 -3.79
N ASP A 65 -5.91 -6.05 -3.16
CA ASP A 65 -6.86 -7.19 -3.23
C ASP A 65 -7.66 -7.33 -1.94
N ALA A 66 -7.28 -6.64 -0.86
CA ALA A 66 -8.07 -6.58 0.36
C ALA A 66 -9.46 -5.97 0.10
N THR A 67 -10.47 -6.47 0.79
CA THR A 67 -11.86 -6.03 0.67
C THR A 67 -12.46 -5.71 2.03
N THR A 68 -13.47 -4.85 2.05
CA THR A 68 -14.29 -4.58 3.23
C THR A 68 -15.47 -5.55 3.31
N ASP A 69 -15.70 -6.14 4.49
CA ASP A 69 -16.89 -6.92 4.82
C ASP A 69 -17.86 -5.99 5.56
N GLU A 70 -18.81 -5.42 4.84
CA GLU A 70 -19.76 -4.43 5.38
C GLU A 70 -20.64 -5.00 6.49
N GLU A 71 -21.03 -6.30 6.38
CA GLU A 71 -21.87 -6.95 7.39
C GLU A 71 -21.18 -7.06 8.74
N LYS A 72 -19.86 -7.25 8.75
CA LYS A 72 -19.06 -7.42 9.95
C LYS A 72 -18.31 -6.16 10.36
N GLY A 73 -18.27 -5.12 9.52
CA GLY A 73 -17.45 -3.93 9.74
C GLY A 73 -15.96 -4.25 9.82
N THR A 74 -15.51 -5.28 9.11
CA THR A 74 -14.11 -5.75 9.12
C THR A 74 -13.55 -5.78 7.71
N ALA A 75 -12.25 -5.64 7.57
CA ALA A 75 -11.57 -5.82 6.28
C ALA A 75 -10.88 -7.20 6.24
N VAL A 76 -10.84 -7.81 5.06
CA VAL A 76 -10.27 -9.13 4.80
C VAL A 76 -9.18 -9.02 3.74
N GLY A 77 -8.01 -9.59 4.00
CA GLY A 77 -6.88 -9.59 3.09
C GLY A 77 -5.54 -9.55 3.81
N ASP A 78 -4.48 -9.30 3.05
CA ASP A 78 -3.15 -9.04 3.62
C ASP A 78 -3.21 -7.80 4.53
N PRO A 79 -2.63 -7.84 5.74
CA PRO A 79 -2.68 -6.71 6.68
C PRO A 79 -2.17 -5.39 6.11
N THR A 80 -1.20 -5.42 5.20
CA THR A 80 -0.69 -4.22 4.53
C THR A 80 -1.75 -3.64 3.60
N GLU A 81 -2.42 -4.48 2.82
CA GLU A 81 -3.47 -4.04 1.89
C GLU A 81 -4.71 -3.56 2.62
N VAL A 82 -5.08 -4.25 3.72
CA VAL A 82 -6.16 -3.79 4.61
C VAL A 82 -5.85 -2.37 5.11
N ALA A 83 -4.62 -2.10 5.53
CA ALA A 83 -4.22 -0.76 5.96
C ALA A 83 -4.37 0.28 4.84
N LEU A 84 -4.08 -0.08 3.59
CA LEU A 84 -4.20 0.82 2.44
C LEU A 84 -5.66 1.19 2.13
N ILE A 85 -6.57 0.22 2.11
CA ILE A 85 -7.99 0.51 1.83
C ILE A 85 -8.62 1.32 2.98
N MET A 86 -8.16 1.15 4.21
CA MET A 86 -8.63 1.95 5.35
C MET A 86 -8.25 3.43 5.27
N ILE A 87 -7.28 3.83 4.44
CA ILE A 87 -7.02 5.24 4.15
C ILE A 87 -8.26 5.87 3.49
N GLY A 88 -8.85 5.16 2.51
CA GLY A 88 -10.07 5.60 1.83
C GLY A 88 -11.30 5.59 2.74
N ASP A 89 -11.46 4.55 3.56
CA ASP A 89 -12.55 4.43 4.51
C ASP A 89 -12.60 5.63 5.48
N GLY A 90 -11.44 6.06 5.99
CA GLY A 90 -11.32 7.26 6.82
C GLY A 90 -11.77 8.57 6.13
N MET A 91 -11.91 8.57 4.81
CA MET A 91 -12.40 9.68 3.99
C MET A 91 -13.85 9.46 3.50
N GLY A 92 -14.50 8.40 3.94
CA GLY A 92 -15.84 8.04 3.45
C GLY A 92 -15.87 7.47 2.04
N ILE A 93 -14.74 6.98 1.53
CA ILE A 93 -14.66 6.29 0.24
C ILE A 93 -14.99 4.82 0.48
N GLU A 94 -16.13 4.38 -0.02
CA GLU A 94 -16.51 2.99 -0.01
C GLU A 94 -15.71 2.25 -1.09
N GLU A 95 -14.86 1.32 -0.67
CA GLU A 95 -13.87 0.63 -1.51
C GLU A 95 -14.53 -0.08 -2.70
N ARG A 96 -15.64 -0.75 -2.47
CA ARG A 96 -16.34 -1.54 -3.49
C ARG A 96 -16.92 -0.65 -4.58
N ALA A 97 -17.65 0.40 -4.20
CA ALA A 97 -18.20 1.37 -5.15
C ALA A 97 -17.08 2.09 -5.94
N TYR A 98 -15.97 2.38 -5.28
CA TYR A 98 -14.82 2.99 -5.92
C TYR A 98 -14.18 2.07 -6.98
N ARG A 99 -14.07 0.78 -6.71
CA ARG A 99 -13.59 -0.21 -7.69
C ARG A 99 -14.58 -0.48 -8.83
N GLU A 100 -15.87 -0.39 -8.56
CA GLU A 100 -16.89 -0.47 -9.61
C GLU A 100 -16.83 0.76 -10.55
N GLN A 101 -16.50 1.93 -10.02
CA GLN A 101 -16.28 3.15 -10.82
C GLN A 101 -15.00 3.05 -11.67
N TYR A 102 -13.93 2.44 -11.15
CA TYR A 102 -12.64 2.30 -11.81
C TYR A 102 -12.24 0.82 -11.95
N PRO A 103 -12.93 0.06 -12.82
CA PRO A 103 -12.73 -1.38 -12.90
C PRO A 103 -11.31 -1.73 -13.31
N ARG A 104 -10.77 -2.78 -12.69
CA ARG A 104 -9.48 -3.36 -13.04
C ARG A 104 -9.59 -4.08 -14.38
N LEU A 105 -8.87 -3.64 -15.39
CA LEU A 105 -8.81 -4.26 -16.71
C LEU A 105 -7.95 -5.52 -16.69
N CYS A 106 -6.81 -5.46 -16.03
CA CYS A 106 -5.90 -6.57 -15.80
C CYS A 106 -4.93 -6.25 -14.66
N GLU A 107 -4.15 -7.25 -14.28
CA GLU A 107 -3.15 -7.12 -13.22
C GLU A 107 -1.90 -7.96 -13.50
N LEU A 108 -0.81 -7.53 -12.89
CA LEU A 108 0.32 -8.36 -12.54
C LEU A 108 0.31 -8.46 -11.01
N ALA A 109 -0.14 -9.60 -10.50
CA ALA A 109 -0.23 -9.85 -9.06
C ALA A 109 1.12 -9.63 -8.37
N PHE A 110 1.10 -9.48 -7.05
CA PHE A 110 2.34 -9.35 -6.28
C PHE A 110 3.23 -10.56 -6.51
N ASP A 111 4.46 -10.29 -6.87
CA ASP A 111 5.50 -11.29 -7.05
C ASP A 111 6.69 -10.96 -6.16
N SER A 112 7.19 -11.95 -5.40
CA SER A 112 8.24 -11.76 -4.40
C SER A 112 9.60 -11.43 -5.02
N ASP A 113 9.87 -11.87 -6.24
CA ASP A 113 11.13 -11.59 -6.94
C ASP A 113 11.09 -10.17 -7.51
N ARG A 114 9.94 -9.79 -8.09
CA ARG A 114 9.67 -8.43 -8.57
C ARG A 114 9.41 -7.44 -7.44
N LYS A 115 8.89 -7.88 -6.29
CA LYS A 115 8.48 -7.07 -5.12
C LYS A 115 7.43 -5.99 -5.43
N LEU A 116 6.71 -6.12 -6.51
CA LEU A 116 5.72 -5.16 -7.00
C LEU A 116 4.42 -5.87 -7.35
N MET A 117 3.32 -5.12 -7.23
CA MET A 117 2.01 -5.43 -7.81
C MET A 117 1.60 -4.29 -8.73
N SER A 118 1.08 -4.60 -9.92
CA SER A 118 0.61 -3.59 -10.87
C SER A 118 -0.80 -3.92 -11.34
N THR A 119 -1.63 -2.90 -11.47
CA THR A 119 -3.02 -3.02 -11.95
C THR A 119 -3.27 -1.98 -13.03
N LEU A 120 -4.09 -2.31 -14.02
CA LEU A 120 -4.45 -1.42 -15.13
C LEU A 120 -5.90 -0.99 -14.97
N HIS A 121 -6.15 0.30 -15.03
CA HIS A 121 -7.47 0.90 -14.87
C HIS A 121 -7.75 1.95 -15.94
N VAL A 122 -9.03 2.20 -16.21
CA VAL A 122 -9.45 3.43 -16.88
C VAL A 122 -9.91 4.39 -15.80
N LEU A 123 -9.22 5.53 -15.69
CA LEU A 123 -9.52 6.58 -14.70
C LEU A 123 -10.36 7.71 -15.32
N ASP A 124 -10.56 8.77 -14.55
CA ASP A 124 -11.30 9.95 -14.99
C ASP A 124 -10.74 10.50 -16.30
N GLY A 125 -11.64 10.92 -17.22
CA GLY A 125 -11.24 11.38 -18.55
C GLY A 125 -10.99 10.27 -19.56
N GLY A 126 -11.14 8.98 -19.19
CA GLY A 126 -10.93 7.83 -20.07
C GLY A 126 -9.46 7.47 -20.27
N GLU A 127 -8.59 7.96 -19.42
CA GLU A 127 -7.16 7.65 -19.45
C GLU A 127 -6.89 6.25 -18.90
N THR A 128 -6.17 5.43 -19.67
CA THR A 128 -5.72 4.12 -19.19
C THR A 128 -4.41 4.30 -18.43
N VAL A 129 -4.39 3.87 -17.17
CA VAL A 129 -3.28 4.09 -16.26
C VAL A 129 -2.91 2.79 -15.57
N MET A 130 -1.62 2.46 -15.58
CA MET A 130 -1.05 1.42 -14.72
C MET A 130 -0.74 2.03 -13.37
N LEU A 131 -1.29 1.43 -12.33
CA LEU A 131 -1.01 1.75 -10.93
C LEU A 131 -0.14 0.65 -10.34
N THR A 132 0.95 1.01 -9.68
CA THR A 132 1.90 0.05 -9.12
C THR A 132 2.21 0.38 -7.67
N LYS A 133 2.24 -0.65 -6.83
CA LYS A 133 2.71 -0.55 -5.45
C LYS A 133 3.82 -1.58 -5.18
N GLY A 134 4.68 -1.28 -4.25
CA GLY A 134 5.68 -2.24 -3.79
C GLY A 134 6.88 -1.64 -3.10
N ALA A 135 8.00 -2.34 -3.19
CA ALA A 135 9.25 -1.95 -2.55
C ALA A 135 9.81 -0.66 -3.16
N LEU A 136 10.18 0.28 -2.29
CA LEU A 136 10.64 1.60 -2.72
C LEU A 136 11.91 1.55 -3.57
N ASP A 137 12.87 0.72 -3.18
CA ASP A 137 14.13 0.53 -3.91
C ASP A 137 13.87 0.15 -5.36
N VAL A 138 13.01 -0.84 -5.58
CA VAL A 138 12.66 -1.32 -6.91
C VAL A 138 11.89 -0.26 -7.71
N LEU A 139 10.88 0.38 -7.09
CA LEU A 139 10.11 1.42 -7.79
C LEU A 139 10.96 2.63 -8.18
N LEU A 140 11.92 3.02 -7.35
CA LEU A 140 12.85 4.10 -7.69
C LEU A 140 13.73 3.77 -8.90
N GLU A 141 14.18 2.52 -9.03
CA GLU A 141 14.98 2.09 -10.20
C GLU A 141 14.20 2.20 -11.51
N HIS A 142 12.89 1.91 -11.46
CA HIS A 142 12.00 1.96 -12.62
C HIS A 142 11.36 3.34 -12.86
N SER A 143 11.58 4.32 -11.97
CA SER A 143 10.98 5.63 -12.07
C SER A 143 11.95 6.66 -12.63
N THR A 144 11.46 7.51 -13.54
CA THR A 144 12.20 8.62 -14.14
C THR A 144 11.66 9.98 -13.73
N GLN A 145 10.45 10.00 -13.19
CA GLN A 145 9.71 11.22 -12.84
C GLN A 145 9.11 11.10 -11.45
N LEU A 146 8.80 12.23 -10.86
CA LEU A 146 8.13 12.38 -9.57
C LEU A 146 6.91 13.29 -9.74
N LEU A 147 5.78 12.84 -9.20
CA LEU A 147 4.59 13.68 -9.08
C LEU A 147 4.74 14.60 -7.88
N THR A 148 4.54 15.90 -8.11
CA THR A 148 4.53 16.96 -7.09
C THR A 148 3.23 17.75 -7.17
N SER A 149 3.00 18.65 -6.23
CA SER A 149 1.87 19.59 -6.27
C SER A 149 1.91 20.53 -7.47
N GLU A 150 3.10 20.81 -8.01
CA GLU A 150 3.31 21.64 -9.21
C GLU A 150 3.21 20.84 -10.52
N GLY A 151 3.02 19.52 -10.43
CA GLY A 151 2.95 18.61 -11.57
C GLY A 151 4.06 17.57 -11.60
N VAL A 152 4.28 16.97 -12.76
CA VAL A 152 5.29 15.93 -12.96
C VAL A 152 6.64 16.59 -13.22
N VAL A 153 7.64 16.19 -12.43
CA VAL A 153 9.02 16.71 -12.53
C VAL A 153 10.01 15.56 -12.69
N GLU A 154 11.22 15.86 -13.15
CA GLU A 154 12.28 14.86 -13.27
C GLU A 154 12.70 14.32 -11.87
N LEU A 155 12.88 13.01 -11.79
CA LEU A 155 13.41 12.34 -10.61
C LEU A 155 14.94 12.37 -10.65
N THR A 156 15.53 13.50 -10.21
CA THR A 156 16.98 13.71 -10.14
C THR A 156 17.63 12.83 -9.05
N ASP A 157 18.95 12.63 -9.14
CA ASP A 157 19.70 11.88 -8.13
C ASP A 157 19.55 12.47 -6.73
N GLN A 158 19.55 13.80 -6.64
CA GLN A 158 19.31 14.49 -5.36
C GLN A 158 17.95 14.15 -4.75
N ARG A 159 16.89 14.09 -5.56
CA ARG A 159 15.54 13.69 -5.09
C ARG A 159 15.50 12.23 -4.70
N ARG A 160 16.19 11.34 -5.43
CA ARG A 160 16.33 9.92 -5.07
C ARG A 160 17.00 9.77 -3.71
N GLU A 161 18.08 10.46 -3.46
CA GLU A 161 18.79 10.45 -2.17
C GLU A 161 17.89 10.93 -1.02
N GLN A 162 17.12 12.00 -1.23
CA GLN A 162 16.16 12.49 -0.25
C GLN A 162 15.08 11.46 0.08
N ILE A 163 14.50 10.82 -0.92
CA ILE A 163 13.48 9.78 -0.73
C ILE A 163 14.07 8.57 0.02
N LEU A 164 15.26 8.14 -0.35
CA LEU A 164 15.97 7.03 0.32
C LEU A 164 16.31 7.38 1.78
N ALA A 165 16.72 8.61 2.07
CA ALA A 165 16.99 9.07 3.43
C ALA A 165 15.71 9.03 4.30
N VAL A 166 14.57 9.48 3.78
CA VAL A 166 13.27 9.38 4.48
C VAL A 166 12.88 7.93 4.71
N ASN A 167 13.06 7.06 3.71
CA ASN A 167 12.78 5.63 3.87
C ASN A 167 13.64 5.02 5.00
N GLN A 168 14.91 5.36 5.05
CA GLN A 168 15.81 4.88 6.11
C GLN A 168 15.37 5.39 7.49
N GLU A 169 14.97 6.65 7.59
CA GLU A 169 14.44 7.23 8.83
C GLU A 169 13.18 6.49 9.30
N LEU A 170 12.20 6.31 8.42
CA LEU A 170 10.95 5.62 8.76
C LEU A 170 11.20 4.15 9.14
N SER A 171 12.03 3.45 8.38
CA SER A 171 12.40 2.06 8.65
C SER A 171 13.15 1.90 9.98
N SER A 172 13.99 2.86 10.34
CA SER A 172 14.69 2.85 11.64
C SER A 172 13.74 2.99 12.84
N LYS A 173 12.57 3.57 12.63
CA LYS A 173 11.46 3.67 13.60
C LYS A 173 10.59 2.40 13.63
N GLY A 174 10.94 1.36 12.87
CA GLY A 174 10.18 0.12 12.77
C GLY A 174 8.93 0.22 11.88
N LEU A 175 8.81 1.27 11.09
CA LEU A 175 7.69 1.45 10.16
C LEU A 175 7.95 0.66 8.87
N ARG A 176 6.91 0.02 8.35
CA ARG A 176 6.93 -0.58 7.02
C ARG A 176 6.64 0.50 5.99
N VAL A 177 7.54 0.68 5.05
CA VAL A 177 7.39 1.63 3.95
C VAL A 177 6.93 0.91 2.69
N LEU A 178 5.95 1.47 2.02
CA LEU A 178 5.44 1.02 0.73
C LEU A 178 5.43 2.21 -0.24
N ALA A 179 5.91 1.99 -1.44
CA ALA A 179 5.93 3.02 -2.47
C ALA A 179 4.82 2.81 -3.50
N PHE A 180 4.41 3.91 -4.13
CA PHE A 180 3.39 3.95 -5.17
C PHE A 180 3.94 4.67 -6.40
N ALA A 181 3.62 4.13 -7.55
CA ALA A 181 3.93 4.74 -8.84
C ALA A 181 2.75 4.57 -9.81
N TYR A 182 2.73 5.37 -10.84
CA TYR A 182 1.79 5.22 -11.94
C TYR A 182 2.47 5.44 -13.29
N ARG A 183 1.86 4.93 -14.33
CA ARG A 183 2.30 5.16 -15.71
C ARG A 183 1.08 5.25 -16.61
N ASP A 184 1.04 6.31 -17.43
CA ASP A 184 0.02 6.44 -18.45
C ASP A 184 0.26 5.41 -19.55
N MET A 185 -0.78 4.66 -19.90
CA MET A 185 -0.75 3.52 -20.82
C MET A 185 -1.86 3.67 -21.89
N PRO A 186 -1.83 4.72 -22.73
CA PRO A 186 -2.93 5.00 -23.66
C PRO A 186 -3.26 3.81 -24.55
N GLY A 187 -4.51 3.34 -24.50
CA GLY A 187 -5.00 2.22 -25.31
C GLY A 187 -4.55 0.84 -24.87
N ALA A 188 -3.84 0.72 -23.75
CA ALA A 188 -3.46 -0.60 -23.22
C ALA A 188 -4.68 -1.33 -22.68
N THR A 189 -4.75 -2.64 -22.96
CA THR A 189 -5.80 -3.54 -22.45
C THR A 189 -5.23 -4.66 -21.58
N ARG A 190 -3.90 -4.78 -21.51
CA ARG A 190 -3.20 -5.78 -20.72
C ARG A 190 -1.85 -5.25 -20.26
N LEU A 191 -1.32 -5.87 -19.23
CA LEU A 191 0.05 -5.69 -18.73
C LEU A 191 0.88 -6.94 -19.03
N ASP A 192 2.18 -6.76 -19.17
CA ASP A 192 3.16 -7.85 -19.22
C ASP A 192 4.40 -7.46 -18.37
N PHE A 193 5.33 -8.39 -18.19
CA PHE A 193 6.52 -8.16 -17.37
C PHE A 193 7.53 -7.18 -17.98
N THR A 194 7.30 -6.68 -19.16
CA THR A 194 8.14 -5.68 -19.84
C THR A 194 7.64 -4.25 -19.65
N ASN A 195 6.48 -4.07 -19.03
CA ASN A 195 5.85 -2.76 -18.79
C ASN A 195 6.28 -2.13 -17.46
#